data_95c287aad7293c41c7f74b30611c1add
#
_entry.id   95c287aad7293c41c7f74b30611c1add
#
_cell.length_a   1.000
_cell.length_b   1.000
_cell.length_c   1.000
_cell.angle_alpha   90.00
_cell.angle_beta   90.00
_cell.angle_gamma   90.00
#
_symmetry.space_group_name_H-M   'P 1'
#
loop_
_entity.id
_entity.type
_entity.pdbx_description
1 polymer ?
#
loop_
_entity_poly.entity_id
_entity_poly.type
_entity_poly.pdbx_seq_one_letter_code
_entity_poly.pdbx_strand_id
1 'polypeptide(L)'
;VLLRTKRDVVQCVASGNLEIPAEESCVTITAILVAEGRSKTGYELHIKNIKVLSKPHEISPIVINQKIVDTSIENLLDYRPITLRNEKERAIFKLQEGICRGIREFLYNEHFTEVHTPKIVQSGAEGGANIFSLNYFGQEAYLAQSPQFYKQMMVGVFERVFEIAPVFRAEKHDTSRHLNEYTSVDFEMGYINSFEEIMEMETAMLKYTLNYLSEHYKKEIALLDLNLPIIETIPAISFHEAKIKIAEAHNRPVKDWEDFEPEEEKLLSEIIFKETGSEFVFVTHYPSVKRPFYAMDSKEHTNETESFDLLFRGLEITTGGQRIHNYEEQIAKMNKKNMNVQLFESYLMMHKYGMPPHGGLGLGLERFTSTALLKYQ
;
A
#
# COMPACT_ATOMS: atom_id res chain seq x y z
N VAL A 1 27.09 14.42 -23.35
CA VAL A 1 26.11 15.01 -22.40
C VAL A 1 24.92 14.09 -22.28
N LEU A 2 24.32 14.02 -21.09
CA LEU A 2 23.07 13.30 -20.86
C LEU A 2 21.92 14.30 -20.73
N LEU A 3 20.86 14.09 -21.50
CA LEU A 3 19.63 14.86 -21.41
C LEU A 3 18.57 14.05 -20.69
N ARG A 4 18.12 14.52 -19.52
CA ARG A 4 16.98 13.95 -18.83
C ARG A 4 15.67 14.52 -19.41
N THR A 5 14.84 13.63 -19.92
CA THR A 5 13.51 13.94 -20.44
C THR A 5 12.42 13.45 -19.46
N LYS A 6 11.15 13.64 -19.82
CA LYS A 6 10.02 13.08 -19.05
C LYS A 6 10.09 11.54 -18.94
N ARG A 7 10.59 10.86 -19.98
CA ARG A 7 10.55 9.40 -20.08
C ARG A 7 11.91 8.74 -19.89
N ASP A 8 12.98 9.37 -20.39
CA ASP A 8 14.29 8.73 -20.55
C ASP A 8 15.44 9.69 -20.23
N VAL A 9 16.61 9.10 -20.00
CA VAL A 9 17.88 9.81 -20.06
C VAL A 9 18.53 9.44 -21.39
N VAL A 10 18.71 10.43 -22.27
CA VAL A 10 19.19 10.23 -23.63
C VAL A 10 20.62 10.75 -23.77
N GLN A 11 21.48 9.96 -24.41
CA GLN A 11 22.82 10.40 -24.77
C GLN A 11 22.74 11.47 -25.84
N CYS A 12 23.47 12.56 -25.62
CA CYS A 12 23.57 13.65 -26.56
C CYS A 12 25.04 13.90 -26.94
N VAL A 13 25.31 14.12 -28.22
CA VAL A 13 26.61 14.50 -28.77
C VAL A 13 26.55 15.97 -29.16
N ALA A 14 27.43 16.76 -28.55
CA ALA A 14 27.65 18.16 -28.95
C ALA A 14 28.95 18.23 -29.75
N SER A 15 28.92 18.84 -30.90
CA SER A 15 30.10 19.05 -31.76
C SER A 15 30.33 20.53 -32.02
N GLY A 16 31.60 20.89 -32.24
CA GLY A 16 31.98 22.28 -32.53
C GLY A 16 32.01 23.19 -31.30
N ASN A 17 31.68 24.47 -31.48
CA ASN A 17 31.75 25.51 -30.43
C ASN A 17 30.42 25.65 -29.64
N LEU A 18 29.62 24.59 -29.50
CA LEU A 18 28.40 24.63 -28.70
C LEU A 18 28.78 24.76 -27.22
N GLU A 19 28.37 25.85 -26.62
CA GLU A 19 28.50 26.05 -25.19
C GLU A 19 27.53 25.11 -24.45
N ILE A 20 28.06 24.23 -23.63
CA ILE A 20 27.27 23.32 -22.79
C ILE A 20 26.92 24.04 -21.48
N PRO A 21 25.65 24.20 -21.15
CA PRO A 21 25.24 24.86 -19.90
C PRO A 21 25.64 24.02 -18.69
N ALA A 22 25.62 24.66 -17.51
CA ALA A 22 25.86 23.98 -16.23
C ALA A 22 24.93 22.75 -16.07
N GLU A 23 25.44 21.73 -15.38
CA GLU A 23 24.63 20.53 -15.01
C GLU A 23 23.34 20.95 -14.32
N GLU A 24 22.25 20.19 -14.57
CA GLU A 24 20.90 20.48 -14.06
C GLU A 24 20.23 21.75 -14.63
N SER A 25 20.82 22.39 -15.66
CA SER A 25 20.11 23.44 -16.39
C SER A 25 18.90 22.88 -17.13
N CYS A 26 17.78 23.59 -17.08
CA CYS A 26 16.63 23.29 -17.93
C CYS A 26 16.83 23.86 -19.32
N VAL A 27 16.72 23.03 -20.34
CA VAL A 27 17.05 23.40 -21.71
C VAL A 27 16.01 22.91 -22.72
N THR A 28 15.90 23.64 -23.82
CA THR A 28 15.32 23.11 -25.06
C THR A 28 16.47 22.86 -26.05
N ILE A 29 16.52 21.66 -26.62
CA ILE A 29 17.50 21.33 -27.62
C ILE A 29 16.84 21.08 -28.98
N THR A 30 17.52 21.50 -30.04
CA THR A 30 17.26 21.06 -31.42
C THR A 30 18.37 20.10 -31.81
N ALA A 31 18.01 18.88 -32.20
CA ALA A 31 18.99 17.84 -32.48
C ALA A 31 18.56 16.95 -33.64
N ILE A 32 19.51 16.23 -34.20
CA ILE A 32 19.26 15.15 -35.16
C ILE A 32 19.31 13.83 -34.40
N LEU A 33 18.31 12.99 -34.60
CA LEU A 33 18.27 11.63 -34.10
C LEU A 33 19.15 10.74 -34.93
N VAL A 34 20.13 10.08 -34.34
CA VAL A 34 21.08 9.20 -35.01
C VAL A 34 21.00 7.81 -34.35
N ALA A 35 20.91 6.76 -35.15
CA ALA A 35 20.97 5.39 -34.66
C ALA A 35 22.36 5.09 -34.07
N GLU A 36 22.44 4.60 -32.87
CA GLU A 36 23.68 4.23 -32.16
C GLU A 36 23.44 2.99 -31.27
N GLY A 37 23.92 1.84 -31.76
CA GLY A 37 23.69 0.55 -31.10
C GLY A 37 24.38 0.41 -29.73
N ARG A 38 25.37 1.25 -29.39
CA ARG A 38 26.01 1.27 -28.05
C ARG A 38 25.24 2.11 -27.03
N SER A 39 24.29 2.93 -27.50
CA SER A 39 23.42 3.71 -26.63
C SER A 39 22.37 2.80 -25.97
N LYS A 40 22.05 3.02 -24.71
CA LYS A 40 20.97 2.29 -24.00
C LYS A 40 19.61 2.39 -24.70
N THR A 41 19.37 3.48 -25.42
CA THR A 41 18.13 3.75 -26.14
C THR A 41 18.15 3.28 -27.59
N GLY A 42 19.30 2.77 -28.09
CA GLY A 42 19.51 2.44 -29.50
C GLY A 42 19.74 3.64 -30.40
N TYR A 43 19.74 4.85 -29.86
CA TYR A 43 19.96 6.10 -30.58
C TYR A 43 20.64 7.16 -29.69
N GLU A 44 21.15 8.21 -30.31
CA GLU A 44 21.67 9.39 -29.65
C GLU A 44 21.21 10.65 -30.37
N LEU A 45 21.29 11.79 -29.68
CA LEU A 45 20.91 13.10 -30.23
C LEU A 45 22.14 13.92 -30.56
N HIS A 46 22.33 14.24 -31.84
CA HIS A 46 23.37 15.18 -32.30
C HIS A 46 22.85 16.62 -32.21
N ILE A 47 23.30 17.33 -31.18
CA ILE A 47 22.80 18.67 -30.86
C ILE A 47 23.19 19.68 -31.93
N LYS A 48 22.23 20.44 -32.43
CA LYS A 48 22.42 21.59 -33.33
C LYS A 48 22.30 22.92 -32.58
N ASN A 49 21.42 23.00 -31.60
CA ASN A 49 21.21 24.22 -30.82
C ASN A 49 20.74 23.89 -29.43
N ILE A 50 21.15 24.70 -28.45
CA ILE A 50 20.72 24.64 -27.05
C ILE A 50 20.17 26.02 -26.69
N LYS A 51 18.90 26.04 -26.26
CA LYS A 51 18.28 27.20 -25.60
C LYS A 51 18.15 26.92 -24.11
N VAL A 52 18.84 27.68 -23.29
CA VAL A 52 18.72 27.60 -21.83
C VAL A 52 17.43 28.29 -21.40
N LEU A 53 16.59 27.59 -20.67
CA LEU A 53 15.36 28.08 -20.09
C LEU A 53 15.58 28.59 -18.68
N SER A 54 16.37 27.83 -17.88
CA SER A 54 16.83 28.25 -16.56
C SER A 54 18.14 27.56 -16.21
N LYS A 55 18.96 28.21 -15.38
CA LYS A 55 20.20 27.66 -14.83
C LYS A 55 20.04 27.41 -13.34
N PRO A 56 20.74 26.41 -12.77
CA PRO A 56 20.81 26.27 -11.32
C PRO A 56 21.54 27.48 -10.73
N HIS A 57 21.08 27.94 -9.57
CA HIS A 57 21.73 29.02 -8.84
C HIS A 57 22.99 28.52 -8.11
N GLU A 58 22.96 27.26 -7.66
CA GLU A 58 24.03 26.60 -6.94
C GLU A 58 24.31 25.21 -7.52
N ILE A 59 25.50 24.69 -7.27
CA ILE A 59 25.86 23.31 -7.64
C ILE A 59 25.09 22.36 -6.72
N SER A 60 24.54 21.30 -7.30
CA SER A 60 23.83 20.26 -6.53
C SER A 60 24.74 19.68 -5.44
N PRO A 61 24.29 19.63 -4.18
CA PRO A 61 25.07 19.05 -3.07
C PRO A 61 25.19 17.52 -3.18
N ILE A 62 24.38 16.89 -4.04
CA ILE A 62 24.35 15.45 -4.23
C ILE A 62 24.53 15.13 -5.73
N VAL A 63 25.41 14.19 -6.03
CA VAL A 63 25.62 13.69 -7.38
C VAL A 63 24.51 12.69 -7.69
N ILE A 64 23.59 13.05 -8.57
CA ILE A 64 22.43 12.23 -8.96
C ILE A 64 22.63 11.48 -10.27
N ASN A 65 23.62 11.86 -11.06
CA ASN A 65 23.92 11.24 -12.37
C ASN A 65 24.81 10.00 -12.21
N GLN A 66 24.35 9.06 -11.41
CA GLN A 66 25.00 7.77 -11.15
C GLN A 66 23.96 6.66 -10.99
N LYS A 67 24.43 5.41 -11.10
CA LYS A 67 23.57 4.22 -11.05
C LYS A 67 22.81 4.09 -9.71
N ILE A 68 23.47 4.48 -8.62
CA ILE A 68 22.92 4.51 -7.26
C ILE A 68 23.35 5.84 -6.66
N VAL A 69 22.44 6.54 -5.99
CA VAL A 69 22.77 7.77 -5.25
C VAL A 69 23.53 7.37 -3.99
N ASP A 70 24.83 7.65 -3.96
CA ASP A 70 25.71 7.32 -2.83
C ASP A 70 25.62 8.44 -1.79
N THR A 71 24.73 8.28 -0.83
CA THR A 71 24.52 9.21 0.28
C THR A 71 23.79 8.52 1.44
N SER A 72 23.76 9.14 2.63
CA SER A 72 22.99 8.62 3.75
C SER A 72 21.48 8.73 3.48
N ILE A 73 20.67 7.95 4.22
CA ILE A 73 19.21 8.00 4.10
C ILE A 73 18.66 9.38 4.48
N GLU A 74 19.24 10.05 5.48
CA GLU A 74 18.87 11.39 5.90
C GLU A 74 19.06 12.38 4.76
N ASN A 75 20.24 12.40 4.14
CA ASN A 75 20.52 13.26 2.99
C ASN A 75 19.62 12.93 1.79
N LEU A 76 19.33 11.64 1.56
CA LEU A 76 18.45 11.20 0.49
C LEU A 76 17.04 11.77 0.68
N LEU A 77 16.57 11.88 1.91
CA LEU A 77 15.27 12.46 2.27
C LEU A 77 15.29 13.99 2.31
N ASP A 78 16.31 14.59 2.92
CA ASP A 78 16.41 16.07 3.04
C ASP A 78 16.51 16.74 1.66
N TYR A 79 17.24 16.12 0.74
CA TYR A 79 17.38 16.61 -0.65
C TYR A 79 16.42 15.92 -1.63
N ARG A 80 15.27 15.47 -1.16
CA ARG A 80 14.29 14.70 -1.95
C ARG A 80 13.93 15.32 -3.32
N PRO A 81 13.73 16.64 -3.47
CA PRO A 81 13.47 17.28 -4.77
C PRO A 81 14.61 17.10 -5.78
N ILE A 82 15.83 16.84 -5.31
CA ILE A 82 16.99 16.59 -6.14
C ILE A 82 17.20 15.09 -6.36
N THR A 83 17.19 14.29 -5.28
CA THR A 83 17.48 12.87 -5.34
C THR A 83 16.46 12.11 -6.18
N LEU A 84 15.18 12.52 -6.17
CA LEU A 84 14.15 11.96 -7.07
C LEU A 84 14.38 12.21 -8.57
N ARG A 85 15.35 13.04 -8.94
CA ARG A 85 15.76 13.20 -10.33
C ARG A 85 16.60 12.02 -10.84
N ASN A 86 17.18 11.21 -9.92
CA ASN A 86 17.84 9.97 -10.29
C ASN A 86 16.82 8.96 -10.87
N GLU A 87 17.24 8.18 -11.87
CA GLU A 87 16.32 7.25 -12.57
C GLU A 87 15.77 6.16 -11.64
N LYS A 88 16.59 5.57 -10.76
CA LYS A 88 16.16 4.51 -9.84
C LYS A 88 15.24 5.04 -8.76
N GLU A 89 15.61 6.16 -8.12
CA GLU A 89 14.77 6.80 -7.10
C GLU A 89 13.38 7.15 -7.66
N ARG A 90 13.34 7.68 -8.86
CA ARG A 90 12.10 7.99 -9.58
C ARG A 90 11.30 6.74 -9.94
N ALA A 91 11.98 5.64 -10.31
CA ALA A 91 11.33 4.41 -10.74
C ALA A 91 10.49 3.78 -9.61
N ILE A 92 10.88 3.94 -8.34
CA ILE A 92 10.10 3.48 -7.17
C ILE A 92 8.70 4.10 -7.19
N PHE A 93 8.62 5.42 -7.36
CA PHE A 93 7.33 6.13 -7.40
C PHE A 93 6.55 5.91 -8.68
N LYS A 94 7.23 5.62 -9.79
CA LYS A 94 6.56 5.20 -11.02
C LYS A 94 5.94 3.81 -10.86
N LEU A 95 6.59 2.91 -10.13
CA LEU A 95 6.04 1.61 -9.80
C LEU A 95 4.81 1.75 -8.87
N GLN A 96 4.89 2.60 -7.84
CA GLN A 96 3.76 2.91 -6.97
C GLN A 96 2.57 3.50 -7.74
N GLU A 97 2.83 4.41 -8.69
CA GLU A 97 1.80 4.91 -9.63
C GLU A 97 1.15 3.75 -10.39
N GLY A 98 1.96 2.81 -10.88
CA GLY A 98 1.48 1.62 -11.60
C GLY A 98 0.61 0.72 -10.74
N ILE A 99 0.98 0.51 -9.48
CA ILE A 99 0.18 -0.22 -8.49
C ILE A 99 -1.21 0.44 -8.35
N CYS A 100 -1.25 1.76 -8.11
CA CYS A 100 -2.52 2.48 -7.98
C CYS A 100 -3.37 2.42 -9.25
N ARG A 101 -2.75 2.45 -10.43
CA ARG A 101 -3.47 2.33 -11.71
C ARG A 101 -4.06 0.95 -11.90
N GLY A 102 -3.27 -0.10 -11.67
CA GLY A 102 -3.74 -1.49 -11.79
C GLY A 102 -4.91 -1.79 -10.84
N ILE A 103 -4.78 -1.35 -9.58
CA ILE A 103 -5.86 -1.49 -8.57
C ILE A 103 -7.13 -0.75 -9.01
N ARG A 104 -7.02 0.54 -9.41
CA ARG A 104 -8.20 1.30 -9.86
C ARG A 104 -8.86 0.68 -11.08
N GLU A 105 -8.08 0.30 -12.07
CA GLU A 105 -8.60 -0.31 -13.30
C GLU A 105 -9.34 -1.62 -13.00
N PHE A 106 -8.76 -2.47 -12.14
CA PHE A 106 -9.43 -3.70 -11.69
C PHE A 106 -10.74 -3.40 -10.96
N LEU A 107 -10.73 -2.52 -9.95
CA LEU A 107 -11.91 -2.23 -9.14
C LEU A 107 -13.03 -1.57 -9.96
N TYR A 108 -12.71 -0.69 -10.90
CA TYR A 108 -13.72 -0.16 -11.83
C TYR A 108 -14.32 -1.24 -12.72
N ASN A 109 -13.51 -2.20 -13.21
CA ASN A 109 -14.00 -3.32 -14.02
C ASN A 109 -14.90 -4.27 -13.20
N GLU A 110 -14.65 -4.38 -11.88
CA GLU A 110 -15.48 -5.11 -10.92
C GLU A 110 -16.66 -4.28 -10.36
N HIS A 111 -16.97 -3.15 -11.01
CA HIS A 111 -18.09 -2.27 -10.69
C HIS A 111 -18.05 -1.61 -9.31
N PHE A 112 -16.85 -1.40 -8.75
CA PHE A 112 -16.70 -0.59 -7.55
C PHE A 112 -16.83 0.89 -7.86
N THR A 113 -17.45 1.64 -6.95
CA THR A 113 -17.51 3.10 -6.98
C THR A 113 -16.38 3.69 -6.15
N GLU A 114 -15.54 4.54 -6.73
CA GLU A 114 -14.52 5.30 -5.97
C GLU A 114 -15.20 6.39 -5.15
N VAL A 115 -14.95 6.41 -3.85
CA VAL A 115 -15.47 7.41 -2.92
C VAL A 115 -14.32 8.21 -2.32
N HIS A 116 -14.61 9.42 -1.82
CA HIS A 116 -13.63 10.29 -1.17
C HIS A 116 -14.19 10.73 0.19
N THR A 117 -13.62 10.15 1.25
CA THR A 117 -14.14 10.32 2.60
C THR A 117 -13.41 11.42 3.36
N PRO A 118 -14.06 12.06 4.36
CA PRO A 118 -13.42 13.05 5.21
C PRO A 118 -12.19 12.52 5.93
N LYS A 119 -11.15 13.35 6.07
CA LYS A 119 -9.93 13.03 6.82
C LYS A 119 -9.81 13.79 8.15
N ILE A 120 -10.69 14.76 8.39
CA ILE A 120 -10.95 15.35 9.70
C ILE A 120 -12.29 14.78 10.17
N VAL A 121 -12.28 14.06 11.28
CA VAL A 121 -13.42 13.28 11.77
C VAL A 121 -13.72 13.57 13.23
N GLN A 122 -14.95 13.25 13.66
CA GLN A 122 -15.39 13.46 15.03
C GLN A 122 -14.91 12.38 16.01
N SER A 123 -14.63 11.17 15.51
CA SER A 123 -14.21 10.03 16.34
C SER A 123 -13.28 9.10 15.58
N GLY A 124 -12.43 8.38 16.29
CA GLY A 124 -11.54 7.37 15.72
C GLY A 124 -12.28 6.09 15.34
N ALA A 125 -11.98 5.54 14.17
CA ALA A 125 -12.55 4.28 13.69
C ALA A 125 -11.95 3.05 14.37
N GLU A 126 -10.70 3.13 14.83
CA GLU A 126 -9.91 2.01 15.34
C GLU A 126 -9.81 2.00 16.89
N GLY A 127 -10.83 2.53 17.58
CA GLY A 127 -10.94 2.42 19.05
C GLY A 127 -10.21 3.49 19.87
N GLY A 128 -9.81 4.61 19.26
CA GLY A 128 -9.34 5.80 19.98
C GLY A 128 -7.88 5.78 20.49
N ALA A 129 -7.19 4.65 20.43
CA ALA A 129 -5.74 4.60 20.66
C ALA A 129 -4.97 5.12 19.42
N ASN A 130 -3.82 5.74 19.64
CA ASN A 130 -2.94 6.20 18.56
C ASN A 130 -3.62 7.13 17.54
N ILE A 131 -4.42 8.10 18.00
CA ILE A 131 -5.11 9.08 17.15
C ILE A 131 -4.50 10.47 17.29
N PHE A 132 -4.35 11.18 16.19
CA PHE A 132 -3.98 12.59 16.20
C PHE A 132 -5.21 13.45 16.44
N SER A 133 -5.21 14.23 17.53
CA SER A 133 -6.24 15.23 17.81
C SER A 133 -5.84 16.60 17.31
N LEU A 134 -6.83 17.42 16.95
CA LEU A 134 -6.65 18.80 16.52
C LEU A 134 -7.79 19.68 17.02
N ASN A 135 -7.51 20.99 17.18
CA ASN A 135 -8.54 21.97 17.47
C ASN A 135 -9.21 22.40 16.17
N TYR A 136 -10.49 22.09 16.02
CA TYR A 136 -11.29 22.46 14.87
C TYR A 136 -12.32 23.53 15.27
N PHE A 137 -11.95 24.80 15.14
CA PHE A 137 -12.78 25.96 15.51
C PHE A 137 -13.33 25.92 16.96
N GLY A 138 -12.49 25.50 17.91
CA GLY A 138 -12.85 25.38 19.32
C GLY A 138 -13.52 24.04 19.70
N GLN A 139 -13.68 23.14 18.77
CA GLN A 139 -14.09 21.77 19.01
C GLN A 139 -12.92 20.80 18.81
N GLU A 140 -12.93 19.67 19.50
CA GLU A 140 -11.95 18.62 19.27
C GLU A 140 -12.35 17.80 18.05
N ALA A 141 -11.40 17.58 17.15
CA ALA A 141 -11.51 16.73 16.00
C ALA A 141 -10.26 15.86 15.86
N TYR A 142 -10.31 14.88 14.98
CA TYR A 142 -9.26 13.89 14.83
C TYR A 142 -8.90 13.68 13.36
N LEU A 143 -7.64 13.28 13.10
CA LEU A 143 -7.26 12.78 11.77
C LEU A 143 -7.73 11.33 11.61
N ALA A 144 -8.29 11.01 10.45
CA ALA A 144 -8.87 9.70 10.18
C ALA A 144 -7.81 8.59 10.17
N GLN A 145 -8.01 7.55 10.98
CA GLN A 145 -7.15 6.37 11.03
C GLN A 145 -7.45 5.39 9.88
N SER A 146 -8.66 5.41 9.35
CA SER A 146 -9.13 4.67 8.19
C SER A 146 -10.46 5.25 7.69
N PRO A 147 -10.92 4.95 6.47
CA PRO A 147 -12.26 5.32 6.00
C PRO A 147 -13.37 4.36 6.48
N GLN A 148 -13.12 3.52 7.48
CA GLN A 148 -13.94 2.37 7.85
C GLN A 148 -15.44 2.68 7.97
N PHE A 149 -15.82 3.71 8.70
CA PHE A 149 -17.24 4.05 8.91
C PHE A 149 -17.92 4.45 7.60
N TYR A 150 -17.22 5.22 6.79
CA TYR A 150 -17.75 5.73 5.53
C TYR A 150 -17.84 4.63 4.46
N LYS A 151 -16.80 3.79 4.31
CA LYS A 151 -16.85 2.73 3.31
C LYS A 151 -17.95 1.70 3.64
N GLN A 152 -18.18 1.38 4.94
CA GLN A 152 -19.31 0.55 5.34
C GLN A 152 -20.66 1.22 5.01
N MET A 153 -20.86 2.49 5.39
CA MET A 153 -22.10 3.22 5.07
C MET A 153 -22.38 3.24 3.57
N MET A 154 -21.35 3.43 2.76
CA MET A 154 -21.48 3.53 1.30
C MET A 154 -21.80 2.20 0.63
N VAL A 155 -21.53 1.06 1.26
CA VAL A 155 -22.01 -0.25 0.77
C VAL A 155 -23.55 -0.29 0.71
N GLY A 156 -24.23 0.29 1.69
CA GLY A 156 -25.69 0.40 1.67
C GLY A 156 -26.24 1.29 0.55
N VAL A 157 -25.38 2.05 -0.14
CA VAL A 157 -25.75 2.97 -1.22
C VAL A 157 -25.29 2.47 -2.59
N PHE A 158 -24.04 1.99 -2.68
CA PHE A 158 -23.38 1.65 -3.95
C PHE A 158 -23.05 0.15 -4.08
N GLU A 159 -23.30 -0.65 -3.05
CA GLU A 159 -22.99 -2.07 -2.98
C GLU A 159 -21.49 -2.38 -2.91
N ARG A 160 -20.68 -1.78 -3.79
CA ARG A 160 -19.22 -1.93 -3.86
C ARG A 160 -18.55 -0.56 -3.93
N VAL A 161 -17.66 -0.32 -2.99
CA VAL A 161 -16.94 0.97 -2.91
C VAL A 161 -15.47 0.78 -2.63
N PHE A 162 -14.66 1.74 -3.07
CA PHE A 162 -13.24 1.80 -2.72
C PHE A 162 -12.74 3.23 -2.56
N GLU A 163 -11.62 3.37 -1.87
CA GLU A 163 -10.90 4.63 -1.73
C GLU A 163 -9.39 4.36 -1.72
N ILE A 164 -8.60 5.23 -2.35
CA ILE A 164 -7.14 5.28 -2.21
C ILE A 164 -6.80 6.66 -1.67
N ALA A 165 -6.47 6.75 -0.38
CA ALA A 165 -6.32 8.03 0.30
C ALA A 165 -5.39 7.96 1.53
N PRO A 166 -4.85 9.11 2.00
CA PRO A 166 -4.04 9.15 3.21
C PRO A 166 -4.86 8.81 4.46
N VAL A 167 -4.21 8.12 5.38
CA VAL A 167 -4.70 7.82 6.73
C VAL A 167 -3.59 8.08 7.75
N PHE A 168 -3.98 8.29 9.02
CA PHE A 168 -3.09 8.82 10.05
C PHE A 168 -3.15 7.95 11.31
N ARG A 169 -1.99 7.54 11.83
CA ARG A 169 -1.88 6.77 13.07
C ARG A 169 -0.80 7.37 13.96
N ALA A 170 -1.15 7.83 15.15
CA ALA A 170 -0.23 8.45 16.10
C ALA A 170 0.59 7.39 16.86
N GLU A 171 1.19 6.45 16.14
CA GLU A 171 2.04 5.41 16.71
C GLU A 171 3.39 6.01 17.14
N LYS A 172 3.77 5.69 18.38
CA LYS A 172 5.00 6.23 18.99
C LYS A 172 6.27 5.43 18.62
N HIS A 173 6.13 4.39 17.83
CA HIS A 173 7.23 3.52 17.44
C HIS A 173 7.89 4.05 16.16
N ASP A 174 9.19 4.30 16.23
CA ASP A 174 10.03 4.62 15.07
C ASP A 174 10.67 3.32 14.55
N THR A 175 9.98 2.66 13.65
CA THR A 175 10.44 1.43 13.01
C THR A 175 10.18 1.48 11.51
N SER A 176 10.88 0.67 10.74
CA SER A 176 10.67 0.54 9.29
C SER A 176 9.26 0.05 8.88
N ARG A 177 8.44 -0.41 9.84
CA ARG A 177 7.09 -0.96 9.63
C ARG A 177 5.96 0.04 9.91
N HIS A 178 6.24 1.13 10.64
CA HIS A 178 5.24 2.07 11.12
C HIS A 178 5.45 3.45 10.50
N LEU A 179 4.40 3.94 9.85
CA LEU A 179 4.30 5.29 9.33
C LEU A 179 3.13 5.98 10.01
N ASN A 180 3.33 7.22 10.45
CA ASN A 180 2.27 8.03 11.07
C ASN A 180 1.26 8.55 10.04
N GLU A 181 1.67 8.65 8.77
CA GLU A 181 0.82 8.95 7.63
C GLU A 181 1.21 8.01 6.50
N TYR A 182 0.23 7.32 5.92
CA TYR A 182 0.42 6.44 4.76
C TYR A 182 -0.82 6.42 3.89
N THR A 183 -0.68 5.93 2.66
CA THR A 183 -1.78 5.77 1.73
C THR A 183 -2.43 4.41 1.94
N SER A 184 -3.69 4.41 2.34
CA SER A 184 -4.50 3.19 2.43
C SER A 184 -5.28 2.97 1.13
N VAL A 185 -5.28 1.73 0.66
CA VAL A 185 -6.15 1.22 -0.39
C VAL A 185 -7.24 0.43 0.31
N ASP A 186 -8.43 0.95 0.30
CA ASP A 186 -9.58 0.38 1.00
C ASP A 186 -10.64 -0.03 0.00
N PHE A 187 -11.22 -1.21 0.14
CA PHE A 187 -12.50 -1.52 -0.48
C PHE A 187 -13.46 -2.18 0.50
N GLU A 188 -14.75 -2.09 0.19
CA GLU A 188 -15.82 -2.74 0.94
C GLU A 188 -16.90 -3.20 -0.06
N MET A 189 -17.43 -4.42 0.10
CA MET A 189 -18.45 -5.00 -0.76
C MET A 189 -19.57 -5.67 0.03
N GLY A 190 -20.79 -5.51 -0.43
CA GLY A 190 -22.00 -6.05 0.15
C GLY A 190 -22.49 -7.32 -0.51
N TYR A 191 -23.53 -7.93 0.11
CA TYR A 191 -24.21 -9.14 -0.34
C TYR A 191 -23.28 -10.36 -0.42
N ILE A 192 -22.27 -10.40 0.47
CA ILE A 192 -21.36 -11.54 0.59
C ILE A 192 -21.98 -12.66 1.41
N ASN A 193 -21.59 -13.89 1.13
CA ASN A 193 -21.96 -15.06 1.93
C ASN A 193 -20.93 -15.35 3.02
N SER A 194 -19.66 -15.03 2.76
CA SER A 194 -18.56 -15.27 3.68
C SER A 194 -17.39 -14.32 3.42
N PHE A 195 -16.44 -14.24 4.36
CA PHE A 195 -15.26 -13.38 4.22
C PHE A 195 -14.24 -13.89 3.19
N GLU A 196 -14.31 -15.16 2.81
CA GLU A 196 -13.48 -15.73 1.75
C GLU A 196 -13.69 -15.01 0.41
N GLU A 197 -14.92 -14.52 0.14
CA GLU A 197 -15.17 -13.71 -1.06
C GLU A 197 -14.34 -12.42 -1.11
N ILE A 198 -14.00 -11.86 0.06
CA ILE A 198 -13.10 -10.70 0.13
C ILE A 198 -11.67 -11.12 -0.19
N MET A 199 -11.21 -12.28 0.31
CA MET A 199 -9.89 -12.83 0.00
C MET A 199 -9.75 -13.17 -1.48
N GLU A 200 -10.80 -13.72 -2.11
CA GLU A 200 -10.85 -14.00 -3.55
C GLU A 200 -10.75 -12.69 -4.36
N MET A 201 -11.52 -11.68 -3.98
CA MET A 201 -11.48 -10.35 -4.63
C MET A 201 -10.10 -9.71 -4.50
N GLU A 202 -9.46 -9.78 -3.32
CA GLU A 202 -8.10 -9.28 -3.11
C GLU A 202 -7.09 -10.05 -3.96
N THR A 203 -7.17 -11.37 -3.98
CA THR A 203 -6.30 -12.24 -4.80
C THR A 203 -6.39 -11.85 -6.27
N ALA A 204 -7.59 -11.66 -6.79
CA ALA A 204 -7.82 -11.24 -8.17
C ALA A 204 -7.27 -9.82 -8.44
N MET A 205 -7.48 -8.89 -7.53
CA MET A 205 -6.96 -7.52 -7.59
C MET A 205 -5.43 -7.49 -7.63
N LEU A 206 -4.77 -8.24 -6.75
CA LEU A 206 -3.31 -8.31 -6.71
C LEU A 206 -2.74 -8.97 -7.96
N LYS A 207 -3.33 -10.07 -8.40
CA LYS A 207 -2.95 -10.77 -9.64
C LYS A 207 -3.05 -9.85 -10.86
N TYR A 208 -4.17 -9.12 -10.98
CA TYR A 208 -4.36 -8.14 -12.05
C TYR A 208 -3.30 -7.03 -11.98
N THR A 209 -3.08 -6.46 -10.81
CA THR A 209 -2.14 -5.36 -10.59
C THR A 209 -0.69 -5.76 -10.93
N LEU A 210 -0.24 -6.94 -10.52
CA LEU A 210 1.09 -7.44 -10.82
C LEU A 210 1.27 -7.70 -12.33
N ASN A 211 0.25 -8.24 -13.00
CA ASN A 211 0.25 -8.39 -14.46
C ASN A 211 0.29 -7.03 -15.16
N TYR A 212 -0.51 -6.07 -14.70
CA TYR A 212 -0.50 -4.70 -15.22
C TYR A 212 0.89 -4.05 -15.12
N LEU A 213 1.58 -4.22 -13.98
CA LEU A 213 2.96 -3.76 -13.83
C LEU A 213 3.90 -4.43 -14.82
N SER A 214 3.82 -5.74 -14.96
CA SER A 214 4.66 -6.54 -15.88
C SER A 214 4.49 -6.12 -17.34
N GLU A 215 3.31 -5.66 -17.73
CA GLU A 215 3.03 -5.20 -19.09
C GLU A 215 3.44 -3.74 -19.33
N HIS A 216 3.12 -2.85 -18.39
CA HIS A 216 3.20 -1.40 -18.60
C HIS A 216 4.41 -0.71 -17.94
N TYR A 217 5.11 -1.38 -17.01
CA TYR A 217 6.24 -0.81 -16.23
C TYR A 217 7.53 -1.60 -16.38
N LYS A 218 7.73 -2.24 -17.53
CA LYS A 218 8.92 -3.09 -17.85
C LYS A 218 10.23 -2.37 -17.63
N LYS A 219 10.30 -1.08 -17.96
CA LYS A 219 11.48 -0.25 -17.79
C LYS A 219 11.84 -0.08 -16.32
N GLU A 220 10.87 0.26 -15.50
CA GLU A 220 11.04 0.46 -14.06
C GLU A 220 11.42 -0.84 -13.37
N ILE A 221 10.75 -1.94 -13.71
CA ILE A 221 11.06 -3.28 -13.23
C ILE A 221 12.52 -3.67 -13.56
N ALA A 222 12.93 -3.49 -14.80
CA ALA A 222 14.30 -3.78 -15.22
C ALA A 222 15.33 -2.86 -14.55
N LEU A 223 15.03 -1.56 -14.39
CA LEU A 223 15.92 -0.60 -13.76
C LEU A 223 16.14 -0.89 -12.26
N LEU A 224 15.10 -1.35 -11.59
CA LEU A 224 15.13 -1.73 -10.17
C LEU A 224 15.58 -3.18 -9.96
N ASP A 225 15.74 -3.97 -11.03
CA ASP A 225 16.11 -5.38 -11.00
C ASP A 225 15.14 -6.21 -10.14
N LEU A 226 13.84 -6.06 -10.42
CA LEU A 226 12.78 -6.69 -9.64
C LEU A 226 12.29 -7.99 -10.26
N ASN A 227 11.98 -8.93 -9.39
CA ASN A 227 11.19 -10.11 -9.69
C ASN A 227 9.81 -9.93 -9.06
N LEU A 228 8.81 -9.62 -9.87
CA LEU A 228 7.44 -9.55 -9.39
C LEU A 228 6.90 -10.97 -9.18
N PRO A 229 6.17 -11.21 -8.08
CA PRO A 229 5.59 -12.53 -7.82
C PRO A 229 4.49 -12.86 -8.84
N ILE A 230 4.34 -14.15 -9.11
CA ILE A 230 3.24 -14.67 -9.92
C ILE A 230 2.22 -15.28 -8.97
N ILE A 231 0.99 -14.79 -9.02
CA ILE A 231 -0.11 -15.30 -8.19
C ILE A 231 -0.95 -16.26 -9.05
N GLU A 232 -0.95 -17.54 -8.67
CA GLU A 232 -1.94 -18.51 -9.14
C GLU A 232 -3.08 -18.60 -8.14
N THR A 233 -2.76 -18.98 -6.92
CA THR A 233 -3.61 -18.99 -5.73
C THR A 233 -2.78 -18.51 -4.53
N ILE A 234 -3.44 -17.94 -3.53
CA ILE A 234 -2.81 -17.57 -2.27
C ILE A 234 -3.25 -18.60 -1.21
N PRO A 235 -2.32 -19.34 -0.58
CA PRO A 235 -2.66 -20.28 0.49
C PRO A 235 -3.23 -19.53 1.70
N ALA A 236 -4.14 -20.19 2.43
CA ALA A 236 -4.71 -19.71 3.67
C ALA A 236 -4.45 -20.70 4.79
N ILE A 237 -4.22 -20.17 6.00
CA ILE A 237 -4.03 -20.92 7.23
C ILE A 237 -4.71 -20.16 8.38
N SER A 238 -5.34 -20.87 9.31
CA SER A 238 -5.91 -20.21 10.49
C SER A 238 -4.81 -19.68 11.41
N PHE A 239 -5.11 -18.63 12.17
CA PHE A 239 -4.17 -18.03 13.13
C PHE A 239 -3.63 -19.09 14.11
N HIS A 240 -4.51 -19.93 14.64
CA HIS A 240 -4.15 -20.97 15.59
C HIS A 240 -3.20 -22.01 14.98
N GLU A 241 -3.52 -22.52 13.78
CA GLU A 241 -2.66 -23.46 13.06
C GLU A 241 -1.32 -22.84 12.69
N ALA A 242 -1.30 -21.58 12.28
CA ALA A 242 -0.08 -20.85 11.97
C ALA A 242 0.86 -20.74 13.17
N LYS A 243 0.31 -20.43 14.37
CA LYS A 243 1.08 -20.38 15.62
C LYS A 243 1.68 -21.72 15.98
N ILE A 244 0.94 -22.82 15.83
CA ILE A 244 1.43 -24.18 16.07
C ILE A 244 2.54 -24.52 15.06
N LYS A 245 2.30 -24.28 13.78
CA LYS A 245 3.24 -24.57 12.70
C LYS A 245 4.59 -23.87 12.88
N ILE A 246 4.58 -22.61 13.29
CA ILE A 246 5.78 -21.83 13.61
C ILE A 246 6.50 -22.45 14.82
N ALA A 247 5.76 -22.77 15.88
CA ALA A 247 6.32 -23.34 17.11
C ALA A 247 7.01 -24.69 16.84
N GLU A 248 6.38 -25.57 16.07
CA GLU A 248 6.92 -26.88 15.67
C GLU A 248 8.17 -26.73 14.80
N ALA A 249 8.11 -25.90 13.75
CA ALA A 249 9.22 -25.71 12.82
C ALA A 249 10.49 -25.15 13.49
N HIS A 250 10.33 -24.36 14.55
CA HIS A 250 11.44 -23.73 15.28
C HIS A 250 11.69 -24.33 16.66
N ASN A 251 11.05 -25.45 16.99
CA ASN A 251 11.17 -26.16 18.27
C ASN A 251 11.08 -25.23 19.48
N ARG A 252 10.08 -24.36 19.49
CA ARG A 252 9.82 -23.39 20.54
C ARG A 252 8.35 -23.40 20.96
N PRO A 253 8.00 -23.07 22.22
CA PRO A 253 6.60 -22.93 22.63
C PRO A 253 5.97 -21.71 21.94
N VAL A 254 4.63 -21.74 21.77
CA VAL A 254 3.86 -20.55 21.39
C VAL A 254 3.93 -19.55 22.54
N LYS A 255 4.38 -18.32 22.25
CA LYS A 255 4.55 -17.27 23.26
C LYS A 255 3.28 -16.48 23.53
N ASP A 256 2.54 -16.14 22.46
CA ASP A 256 1.32 -15.34 22.52
C ASP A 256 0.27 -16.00 21.62
N TRP A 257 -0.91 -16.21 22.16
CA TRP A 257 -2.06 -16.77 21.46
C TRP A 257 -3.03 -15.70 20.95
N GLU A 258 -2.70 -14.43 21.13
CA GLU A 258 -3.58 -13.33 20.73
C GLU A 258 -3.06 -12.57 19.51
N ASP A 259 -1.72 -12.56 19.29
CA ASP A 259 -1.11 -11.77 18.21
C ASP A 259 0.16 -12.42 17.63
N PHE A 260 0.59 -11.97 16.44
CA PHE A 260 1.89 -12.30 15.88
C PHE A 260 2.96 -11.32 16.32
N GLU A 261 4.14 -11.85 16.66
CA GLU A 261 5.36 -11.05 16.69
C GLU A 261 5.85 -10.82 15.24
N PRO A 262 6.53 -9.69 14.93
CA PRO A 262 7.08 -9.43 13.60
C PRO A 262 8.00 -10.53 13.05
N GLU A 263 8.69 -11.23 13.93
CA GLU A 263 9.50 -12.40 13.58
C GLU A 263 8.64 -13.58 13.12
N GLU A 264 7.49 -13.80 13.75
CA GLU A 264 6.59 -14.91 13.41
C GLU A 264 5.96 -14.75 12.03
N GLU A 265 5.64 -13.52 11.60
CA GLU A 265 5.18 -13.26 10.24
C GLU A 265 6.22 -13.68 9.19
N LYS A 266 7.50 -13.37 9.45
CA LYS A 266 8.61 -13.80 8.57
C LYS A 266 8.77 -15.30 8.53
N LEU A 267 8.79 -15.94 9.71
CA LEU A 267 8.92 -17.39 9.83
C LEU A 267 7.78 -18.12 9.14
N LEU A 268 6.53 -17.66 9.31
CA LEU A 268 5.38 -18.23 8.63
C LEU A 268 5.53 -18.11 7.11
N SER A 269 5.87 -16.93 6.62
CA SER A 269 6.06 -16.70 5.19
C SER A 269 7.15 -17.57 4.59
N GLU A 270 8.27 -17.78 5.30
CA GLU A 270 9.34 -18.68 4.87
C GLU A 270 8.88 -20.15 4.81
N ILE A 271 8.12 -20.61 5.80
CA ILE A 271 7.57 -21.96 5.84
C ILE A 271 6.62 -22.18 4.65
N ILE A 272 5.67 -21.27 4.46
CA ILE A 272 4.67 -21.34 3.37
C ILE A 272 5.35 -21.27 2.01
N PHE A 273 6.33 -20.39 1.84
CA PHE A 273 7.11 -20.33 0.59
C PHE A 273 7.81 -21.64 0.26
N LYS A 274 8.43 -22.28 1.25
CA LYS A 274 9.10 -23.59 1.06
C LYS A 274 8.11 -24.71 0.69
N GLU A 275 6.90 -24.65 1.23
CA GLU A 275 5.89 -25.69 1.00
C GLU A 275 5.12 -25.50 -0.31
N THR A 276 4.82 -24.26 -0.68
CA THR A 276 3.87 -23.95 -1.76
C THR A 276 4.48 -23.15 -2.91
N GLY A 277 5.63 -22.51 -2.70
CA GLY A 277 6.21 -21.54 -3.62
C GLY A 277 5.51 -20.19 -3.62
N SER A 278 4.46 -19.99 -2.80
CA SER A 278 3.75 -18.71 -2.70
C SER A 278 4.50 -17.71 -1.83
N GLU A 279 4.67 -16.50 -2.33
CA GLU A 279 5.24 -15.38 -1.58
C GLU A 279 4.20 -14.65 -0.72
N PHE A 280 2.93 -15.07 -0.82
CA PHE A 280 1.79 -14.57 -0.07
C PHE A 280 1.17 -15.67 0.78
N VAL A 281 0.59 -15.29 1.92
CA VAL A 281 -0.25 -16.17 2.73
C VAL A 281 -1.33 -15.40 3.45
N PHE A 282 -2.57 -15.87 3.38
CA PHE A 282 -3.65 -15.41 4.24
C PHE A 282 -3.58 -16.10 5.59
N VAL A 283 -3.64 -15.31 6.65
CA VAL A 283 -3.87 -15.81 8.01
C VAL A 283 -5.28 -15.44 8.41
N THR A 284 -6.10 -16.43 8.77
CA THR A 284 -7.54 -16.25 9.00
C THR A 284 -7.92 -16.49 10.47
N HIS A 285 -9.13 -16.12 10.85
CA HIS A 285 -9.72 -16.43 12.17
C HIS A 285 -8.88 -15.91 13.34
N TYR A 286 -8.56 -14.62 13.28
CA TYR A 286 -7.86 -13.97 14.40
C TYR A 286 -8.73 -13.88 15.67
N PRO A 287 -8.08 -13.87 16.85
CA PRO A 287 -8.78 -13.72 18.13
C PRO A 287 -9.61 -12.43 18.20
N SER A 288 -10.87 -12.55 18.63
CA SER A 288 -11.85 -11.46 18.70
C SER A 288 -11.40 -10.29 19.60
N VAL A 289 -10.55 -10.57 20.59
CA VAL A 289 -10.00 -9.54 21.50
C VAL A 289 -9.14 -8.52 20.75
N LYS A 290 -8.41 -8.94 19.72
CA LYS A 290 -7.52 -8.10 18.93
C LYS A 290 -8.20 -7.39 17.77
N ARG A 291 -9.37 -7.84 17.37
CA ARG A 291 -10.08 -7.23 16.22
C ARG A 291 -11.00 -6.09 16.66
N PRO A 292 -11.21 -5.09 15.78
CA PRO A 292 -12.05 -3.95 16.10
C PRO A 292 -13.52 -4.34 16.32
N PHE A 293 -14.29 -3.41 16.89
CA PHE A 293 -15.67 -3.65 17.31
C PHE A 293 -16.64 -3.94 16.17
N TYR A 294 -16.27 -3.62 14.94
CA TYR A 294 -17.09 -3.87 13.76
C TYR A 294 -16.80 -5.23 13.09
N ALA A 295 -15.75 -5.94 13.52
CA ALA A 295 -15.42 -7.26 12.98
C ALA A 295 -16.43 -8.31 13.45
N MET A 296 -16.92 -9.15 12.54
CA MET A 296 -17.87 -10.23 12.86
C MET A 296 -17.18 -11.34 13.65
N ASP A 297 -17.77 -11.75 14.77
CA ASP A 297 -17.32 -12.94 15.48
C ASP A 297 -17.75 -14.21 14.71
N SER A 298 -16.87 -15.21 14.68
CA SER A 298 -17.18 -16.49 14.06
C SER A 298 -18.26 -17.23 14.87
N LYS A 299 -19.18 -17.85 14.15
CA LYS A 299 -20.21 -18.72 14.75
C LYS A 299 -19.71 -20.14 14.98
N GLU A 300 -18.69 -20.53 14.23
CA GLU A 300 -18.12 -21.88 14.28
C GLU A 300 -16.92 -21.97 15.22
N HIS A 301 -16.15 -20.88 15.33
CA HIS A 301 -14.92 -20.81 16.11
C HIS A 301 -15.07 -19.83 17.28
N THR A 302 -15.21 -20.38 18.49
CA THR A 302 -15.41 -19.55 19.70
C THR A 302 -14.23 -18.62 19.96
N ASN A 303 -14.50 -17.32 20.19
CA ASN A 303 -13.54 -16.24 20.42
C ASN A 303 -12.67 -15.86 19.21
N GLU A 304 -12.99 -16.31 18.03
CA GLU A 304 -12.36 -15.92 16.78
C GLU A 304 -13.30 -15.04 15.95
N THR A 305 -12.77 -14.43 14.89
CA THR A 305 -13.51 -13.56 13.98
C THR A 305 -13.43 -14.04 12.55
N GLU A 306 -14.41 -13.71 11.73
CA GLU A 306 -14.42 -13.87 10.27
C GLU A 306 -13.52 -12.78 9.63
N SER A 307 -12.23 -12.85 9.95
CA SER A 307 -11.24 -11.88 9.51
C SER A 307 -9.94 -12.54 9.05
N PHE A 308 -9.16 -11.78 8.32
CA PHE A 308 -7.87 -12.21 7.82
C PHE A 308 -6.86 -11.06 7.79
N ASP A 309 -5.57 -11.43 7.79
CA ASP A 309 -4.48 -10.58 7.34
C ASP A 309 -3.78 -11.26 6.17
N LEU A 310 -3.28 -10.46 5.23
CA LEU A 310 -2.44 -10.94 4.14
C LEU A 310 -0.99 -10.57 4.40
N LEU A 311 -0.16 -11.60 4.50
CA LEU A 311 1.30 -11.45 4.57
C LEU A 311 1.89 -11.56 3.17
N PHE A 312 2.81 -10.67 2.85
CA PHE A 312 3.62 -10.68 1.64
C PHE A 312 5.09 -10.62 2.01
N ARG A 313 5.87 -11.66 1.67
CA ARG A 313 7.30 -11.74 1.98
C ARG A 313 7.63 -11.42 3.45
N GLY A 314 6.82 -11.89 4.39
CA GLY A 314 7.04 -11.72 5.82
C GLY A 314 6.59 -10.39 6.41
N LEU A 315 5.76 -9.63 5.69
CA LEU A 315 5.16 -8.39 6.18
C LEU A 315 3.65 -8.42 5.94
N GLU A 316 2.87 -8.11 6.98
CA GLU A 316 1.45 -7.82 6.83
C GLU A 316 1.25 -6.59 5.96
N ILE A 317 0.56 -6.76 4.83
CA ILE A 317 0.22 -5.67 3.90
C ILE A 317 -1.27 -5.29 3.95
N THR A 318 -2.13 -6.22 4.38
CA THR A 318 -3.59 -6.04 4.39
C THR A 318 -4.19 -6.63 5.64
N THR A 319 -5.21 -5.96 6.15
CA THR A 319 -6.17 -6.50 7.13
C THR A 319 -7.58 -6.39 6.57
N GLY A 320 -8.34 -7.48 6.63
CA GLY A 320 -9.69 -7.55 6.10
C GLY A 320 -10.62 -8.48 6.88
N GLY A 321 -11.86 -8.58 6.41
CA GLY A 321 -12.83 -9.53 6.95
C GLY A 321 -14.28 -9.09 6.79
N GLN A 322 -15.17 -9.94 7.26
CA GLN A 322 -16.61 -9.67 7.31
C GLN A 322 -16.93 -8.73 8.48
N ARG A 323 -17.92 -7.86 8.26
CA ARG A 323 -18.36 -6.88 9.26
C ARG A 323 -19.70 -7.32 9.87
N ILE A 324 -19.95 -6.88 11.09
CA ILE A 324 -21.25 -7.04 11.70
C ILE A 324 -22.23 -6.15 10.91
N HIS A 325 -23.34 -6.72 10.46
CA HIS A 325 -24.38 -6.00 9.72
C HIS A 325 -25.71 -5.91 10.50
N ASN A 326 -25.89 -6.77 11.51
CA ASN A 326 -27.05 -6.74 12.38
C ASN A 326 -26.88 -5.68 13.48
N TYR A 327 -27.94 -4.89 13.73
CA TYR A 327 -27.90 -3.78 14.69
C TYR A 327 -27.68 -4.25 16.12
N GLU A 328 -28.42 -5.29 16.56
CA GLU A 328 -28.36 -5.81 17.92
C GLU A 328 -27.00 -6.46 18.20
N GLU A 329 -26.46 -7.21 17.25
CA GLU A 329 -25.13 -7.81 17.34
C GLU A 329 -24.03 -6.73 17.42
N GLN A 330 -24.17 -5.64 16.67
CA GLN A 330 -23.22 -4.53 16.70
C GLN A 330 -23.23 -3.83 18.06
N ILE A 331 -24.41 -3.55 18.63
CA ILE A 331 -24.55 -2.97 19.98
C ILE A 331 -23.94 -3.91 21.04
N ALA A 332 -24.24 -5.22 20.95
CA ALA A 332 -23.71 -6.20 21.89
C ALA A 332 -22.17 -6.25 21.86
N LYS A 333 -21.57 -6.22 20.66
CA LYS A 333 -20.11 -6.21 20.50
C LYS A 333 -19.48 -4.93 21.06
N MET A 334 -20.08 -3.76 20.81
CA MET A 334 -19.61 -2.49 21.36
C MET A 334 -19.66 -2.48 22.89
N ASN A 335 -20.77 -2.97 23.50
CA ASN A 335 -20.90 -3.10 24.94
C ASN A 335 -19.86 -4.06 25.53
N LYS A 336 -19.61 -5.21 24.89
CA LYS A 336 -18.56 -6.17 25.29
C LYS A 336 -17.16 -5.52 25.30
N LYS A 337 -16.92 -4.54 24.42
CA LYS A 337 -15.67 -3.76 24.35
C LYS A 337 -15.70 -2.48 25.22
N ASN A 338 -16.69 -2.30 26.09
CA ASN A 338 -16.86 -1.14 26.98
C ASN A 338 -16.90 0.22 26.23
N MET A 339 -17.46 0.25 25.02
CA MET A 339 -17.58 1.47 24.23
C MET A 339 -18.84 2.26 24.63
N ASN A 340 -18.74 3.59 24.55
CA ASN A 340 -19.93 4.45 24.71
C ASN A 340 -20.70 4.47 23.38
N VAL A 341 -21.74 3.66 23.29
CA VAL A 341 -22.57 3.49 22.07
C VAL A 341 -23.17 4.81 21.57
N GLN A 342 -23.49 5.75 22.48
CA GLN A 342 -24.10 7.04 22.13
C GLN A 342 -23.19 7.91 21.23
N LEU A 343 -21.87 7.77 21.36
CA LEU A 343 -20.92 8.51 20.51
C LEU A 343 -20.89 8.01 19.06
N PHE A 344 -21.49 6.86 18.79
CA PHE A 344 -21.47 6.19 17.48
C PHE A 344 -22.87 6.15 16.81
N GLU A 345 -23.79 7.03 17.20
CA GLU A 345 -25.16 7.02 16.67
C GLU A 345 -25.20 7.17 15.15
N SER A 346 -24.36 8.03 14.58
CA SER A 346 -24.26 8.22 13.12
C SER A 346 -23.76 6.95 12.41
N TYR A 347 -22.82 6.23 12.99
CA TYR A 347 -22.35 4.95 12.48
C TYR A 347 -23.43 3.87 12.61
N LEU A 348 -24.09 3.78 13.75
CA LEU A 348 -25.14 2.79 14.02
C LEU A 348 -26.41 3.03 13.20
N MET A 349 -26.60 4.22 12.66
CA MET A 349 -27.76 4.57 11.82
C MET A 349 -27.86 3.63 10.62
N MET A 350 -26.74 3.32 9.96
CA MET A 350 -26.76 2.39 8.82
C MET A 350 -27.27 0.99 9.22
N HIS A 351 -26.85 0.44 10.37
CA HIS A 351 -27.32 -0.84 10.87
C HIS A 351 -28.79 -0.80 11.24
N LYS A 352 -29.22 0.29 11.89
CA LYS A 352 -30.61 0.48 12.34
C LYS A 352 -31.61 0.50 11.19
N TYR A 353 -31.21 1.01 10.02
CA TYR A 353 -32.07 1.11 8.85
C TYR A 353 -31.83 0.05 7.77
N GLY A 354 -30.96 -0.89 8.05
CA GLY A 354 -30.72 -2.07 7.24
C GLY A 354 -29.42 -2.01 6.44
N MET A 355 -28.55 -2.99 6.72
CA MET A 355 -27.30 -3.20 5.99
C MET A 355 -27.25 -4.63 5.47
N PRO A 356 -26.78 -4.85 4.23
CA PRO A 356 -26.52 -6.21 3.75
C PRO A 356 -25.34 -6.82 4.52
N PRO A 357 -25.19 -8.17 4.53
CA PRO A 357 -23.92 -8.79 4.84
C PRO A 357 -22.82 -8.18 3.99
N HIS A 358 -21.73 -7.73 4.60
CA HIS A 358 -20.68 -7.02 3.91
C HIS A 358 -19.33 -7.25 4.56
N GLY A 359 -18.29 -6.97 3.81
CA GLY A 359 -16.92 -7.04 4.27
C GLY A 359 -15.99 -6.30 3.34
N GLY A 360 -14.76 -6.18 3.75
CA GLY A 360 -13.74 -5.47 2.98
C GLY A 360 -12.40 -5.50 3.67
N LEU A 361 -11.49 -4.68 3.17
CA LEU A 361 -10.11 -4.66 3.60
C LEU A 361 -9.51 -3.25 3.58
N GLY A 362 -8.35 -3.12 4.19
CA GLY A 362 -7.43 -1.99 4.03
C GLY A 362 -6.02 -2.50 3.76
N LEU A 363 -5.44 -2.08 2.64
CA LEU A 363 -4.08 -2.43 2.21
C LEU A 363 -3.18 -1.20 2.30
N GLY A 364 -2.02 -1.33 2.94
CA GLY A 364 -1.01 -0.27 3.00
C GLY A 364 -0.22 -0.18 1.69
N LEU A 365 -0.41 0.91 0.93
CA LEU A 365 0.24 1.10 -0.38
C LEU A 365 1.76 1.12 -0.26
N GLU A 366 2.30 1.79 0.75
CA GLU A 366 3.75 1.88 0.99
C GLU A 366 4.32 0.53 1.42
N ARG A 367 3.61 -0.23 2.26
CA ARG A 367 4.01 -1.60 2.64
C ARG A 367 4.04 -2.52 1.42
N PHE A 368 2.98 -2.51 0.61
CA PHE A 368 2.95 -3.32 -0.62
C PHE A 368 4.05 -2.91 -1.60
N THR A 369 4.25 -1.59 -1.83
CA THR A 369 5.30 -1.08 -2.71
C THR A 369 6.68 -1.47 -2.22
N SER A 370 7.00 -1.23 -0.94
CA SER A 370 8.32 -1.54 -0.36
C SER A 370 8.62 -3.04 -0.39
N THR A 371 7.63 -3.88 -0.10
CA THR A 371 7.79 -5.33 -0.12
C THR A 371 7.96 -5.87 -1.54
N ALA A 372 7.26 -5.30 -2.53
CA ALA A 372 7.46 -5.62 -3.94
C ALA A 372 8.88 -5.29 -4.43
N LEU A 373 9.55 -4.30 -3.81
CA LEU A 373 10.93 -3.92 -4.12
C LEU A 373 11.97 -4.85 -3.49
N LEU A 374 11.61 -5.67 -2.50
CA LEU A 374 12.54 -6.60 -1.87
C LEU A 374 12.86 -7.75 -2.83
N LYS A 375 14.16 -8.10 -2.88
CA LYS A 375 14.58 -9.36 -3.52
C LYS A 375 14.28 -10.48 -2.53
N TYR A 376 13.31 -11.31 -2.85
CA TYR A 376 13.03 -12.53 -2.09
C TYR A 376 13.91 -13.65 -2.63
N GLN A 377 14.77 -14.19 -1.75
CA GLN A 377 15.69 -15.28 -2.07
C GLN A 377 15.28 -16.53 -1.33
#